data_04dfed3705bcca2e01cae38154b279f2
#
_entry.id   04dfed3705bcca2e01cae38154b279f2
#
_cell.length_a   1.000
_cell.length_b   1.000
_cell.length_c   1.000
_cell.angle_alpha   90.00
_cell.angle_beta   90.00
_cell.angle_gamma   90.00
#
_symmetry.space_group_name_H-M   'P 1'
#
loop_
_entity.id
_entity.type
_entity.pdbx_description
1 polymer ?
#
loop_
_entity_poly.entity_id
_entity_poly.type
_entity_poly.pdbx_seq_one_letter_code
_entity_poly.pdbx_strand_id
1 'polypeptide(L)' 'MPSACPPVVEYSRAEQARVADELAALPGGTLIAEWLADYAVLRELARACE' A
#
# COMPACT_ATOMS: atom_id res chain seq x y z
N MET A 1 13.78 21.39 12.58
CA MET A 1 14.45 20.42 11.74
C MET A 1 13.48 19.81 10.74
N PRO A 2 13.65 20.08 9.47
CA PRO A 2 12.77 19.48 8.48
C PRO A 2 13.03 17.98 8.39
N SER A 3 12.00 17.19 8.51
CA SER A 3 12.12 15.78 8.28
C SER A 3 11.71 15.49 6.85
N ALA A 4 12.51 14.68 6.18
CA ALA A 4 12.18 14.28 4.83
C ALA A 4 11.00 13.32 4.87
N CYS A 5 9.99 13.63 4.09
CA CYS A 5 8.86 12.71 3.93
C CYS A 5 9.28 11.55 3.05
N PRO A 6 8.94 10.32 3.40
CA PRO A 6 9.27 9.19 2.54
C PRO A 6 8.55 9.32 1.20
N PRO A 7 9.20 8.92 0.10
CA PRO A 7 8.56 8.97 -1.20
C PRO A 7 7.40 7.98 -1.28
N VAL A 8 6.33 8.38 -1.92
CA VAL A 8 5.18 7.52 -2.16
C VAL A 8 5.12 7.20 -3.64
N VAL A 9 5.16 5.91 -3.97
CA VAL A 9 5.04 5.47 -5.34
C VAL A 9 3.57 5.51 -5.74
N GLU A 10 3.27 6.20 -6.84
CA GLU A 10 1.91 6.26 -7.35
C GLU A 10 1.69 5.15 -8.36
N TYR A 11 0.63 4.38 -8.16
CA TYR A 11 0.27 3.29 -9.05
C TYR A 11 -0.98 3.66 -9.82
N SER A 12 -1.06 3.23 -11.08
CA SER A 12 -2.24 3.47 -11.90
C SER A 12 -3.43 2.70 -11.34
N ARG A 13 -4.63 3.11 -11.74
CA ARG A 13 -5.84 2.39 -11.36
C ARG A 13 -5.82 0.95 -11.86
N ALA A 14 -5.27 0.75 -13.06
CA ALA A 14 -5.18 -0.59 -13.64
C ALA A 14 -4.28 -1.49 -12.79
N GLU A 15 -3.14 -0.96 -12.33
CA GLU A 15 -2.25 -1.73 -11.46
C GLU A 15 -2.92 -2.02 -10.12
N GLN A 16 -3.60 -1.04 -9.54
CA GLN A 16 -4.30 -1.24 -8.27
C GLN A 16 -5.39 -2.30 -8.40
N ALA A 17 -6.12 -2.29 -9.51
CA ALA A 17 -7.15 -3.29 -9.75
C ALA A 17 -6.56 -4.69 -9.87
N ARG A 18 -5.40 -4.81 -10.54
CA ARG A 18 -4.73 -6.11 -10.67
C ARG A 18 -4.25 -6.61 -9.32
N VAL A 19 -3.71 -5.74 -8.50
CA VAL A 19 -3.28 -6.12 -7.15
C VAL A 19 -4.47 -6.59 -6.33
N ALA A 20 -5.60 -5.88 -6.42
CA ALA A 20 -6.81 -6.27 -5.72
C ALA A 20 -7.30 -7.66 -6.16
N ASP A 21 -7.24 -7.94 -7.46
CA ASP A 21 -7.61 -9.25 -7.99
C ASP A 21 -6.68 -10.35 -7.47
N GLU A 22 -5.38 -10.06 -7.45
CA GLU A 22 -4.40 -11.02 -6.95
C GLU A 22 -4.59 -11.29 -5.47
N LEU A 23 -4.88 -10.25 -4.69
CA LEU A 23 -5.17 -10.41 -3.27
C LEU A 23 -6.43 -11.24 -3.04
N ALA A 24 -7.46 -11.04 -3.84
CA ALA A 24 -8.70 -11.78 -3.73
C ALA A 24 -8.49 -13.28 -4.03
N ALA A 25 -7.48 -13.61 -4.82
CA ALA A 25 -7.17 -14.99 -5.15
C ALA A 25 -6.32 -15.69 -4.06
N LEU A 26 -5.77 -14.93 -3.12
CA LEU A 26 -4.97 -15.52 -2.05
C LEU A 26 -5.87 -16.19 -1.01
N PRO A 27 -5.38 -17.27 -0.37
CA PRO A 27 -6.11 -17.86 0.75
C PRO A 27 -6.30 -16.84 1.87
N GLY A 28 -7.39 -16.91 2.57
CA GLY A 28 -7.66 -16.03 3.68
C GLY A 28 -6.60 -16.16 4.78
N GLY A 29 -6.27 -15.05 5.41
CA GLY A 29 -5.34 -15.03 6.52
C GLY A 29 -3.86 -15.11 6.14
N THR A 30 -3.53 -14.81 4.89
CA THR A 30 -2.11 -14.81 4.49
C THR A 30 -1.37 -13.62 5.08
N LEU A 31 -0.10 -13.82 5.41
CA LEU A 31 0.76 -12.75 5.90
C LEU A 31 0.94 -11.65 4.84
N ILE A 32 0.94 -12.03 3.58
CA ILE A 32 1.07 -11.06 2.48
C ILE A 32 -0.07 -10.04 2.55
N ALA A 33 -1.29 -10.49 2.77
CA ALA A 33 -2.44 -9.59 2.86
C ALA A 33 -2.29 -8.64 4.06
N GLU A 34 -1.82 -9.15 5.19
CA GLU A 34 -1.58 -8.32 6.38
C GLU A 34 -0.50 -7.28 6.14
N TRP A 35 0.59 -7.68 5.51
CA TRP A 35 1.68 -6.75 5.21
C TRP A 35 1.25 -5.67 4.23
N LEU A 36 0.41 -6.02 3.27
CA LEU A 36 -0.10 -5.02 2.33
C LEU A 36 -1.04 -4.04 3.01
N ALA A 37 -1.82 -4.50 3.99
CA ALA A 37 -2.66 -3.60 4.78
C ALA A 37 -1.79 -2.61 5.57
N ASP A 38 -0.72 -3.09 6.18
CA ASP A 38 0.23 -2.24 6.88
C ASP A 38 0.89 -1.24 5.94
N TYR A 39 1.26 -1.72 4.75
CA TYR A 39 1.84 -0.85 3.73
C TYR A 39 0.88 0.27 3.33
N ALA A 40 -0.41 -0.04 3.19
CA ALA A 40 -1.41 0.97 2.85
C ALA A 40 -1.48 2.06 3.93
N VAL A 41 -1.41 1.68 5.20
CA VAL A 41 -1.38 2.64 6.30
C VAL A 41 -0.13 3.52 6.22
N LEU A 42 1.02 2.91 5.97
CA LEU A 42 2.26 3.67 5.83
C LEU A 42 2.19 4.66 4.68
N ARG A 43 1.58 4.28 3.58
CA ARG A 43 1.41 5.19 2.44
C ARG A 43 0.55 6.39 2.82
N GLU A 44 -0.53 6.17 3.54
CA GLU A 44 -1.39 7.28 3.96
C GLU A 44 -0.66 8.21 4.92
N LEU A 45 0.14 7.66 5.83
CA LEU A 45 0.96 8.48 6.72
C LEU A 45 1.99 9.29 5.93
N ALA A 46 2.61 8.68 4.93
CA ALA A 46 3.57 9.38 4.10
C ALA A 46 2.92 10.51 3.30
N ARG A 47 1.72 10.31 2.80
CA ARG A 47 0.97 11.36 2.11
C ARG A 47 0.61 12.50 3.05
N ALA A 48 0.23 12.18 4.28
CA ALA A 48 -0.13 13.18 5.27
C ALA A 48 1.09 14.01 5.71
N CYS A 49 2.28 13.49 5.49
CA CYS A 49 3.53 14.20 5.82
C CYS A 49 3.70 15.46 4.98
N GLU A 50 3.17 15.49 3.78
CA GLU A 50 3.24 16.67 2.93
C GLU A 50 2.27 17.75 3.43
#